data_1920798968c37c60bcff2b8f96b7304c
#
_entry.id   1920798968c37c60bcff2b8f96b7304c
#
_cell.length_a   1.000
_cell.length_b   1.000
_cell.length_c   1.000
_cell.angle_alpha   90.00
_cell.angle_beta   90.00
_cell.angle_gamma   90.00
#
_symmetry.space_group_name_H-M   'P 1'
#
loop_
_entity.id
_entity.type
_entity.pdbx_description
1 polymer ?
#
loop_
_entity_poly.entity_id
_entity_poly.type
_entity_poly.pdbx_seq_one_letter_code
_entity_poly.pdbx_strand_id
1 'polypeptide(L)'
;MANPRNDSVPKRLLLVEPDAAVSQWLRPTFDRIAKATICGDFLSARSQLLSAVPDILVTNLRLGEYNGLHLVLLATSDRGVTRSVIYSDRPDPYLIREAQNLGGFFERTERLPYALPGYVHFALPEKDRREGPRYDRRAAFRGGRRNVDVAISG
;
A
#
# COMPACT_ATOMS: atom_id res chain seq x y z
N MET A 1 3.74 -37.61 -18.66
CA MET A 1 4.24 -36.88 -17.50
C MET A 1 3.10 -36.01 -16.94
N ALA A 2 2.60 -36.38 -15.80
CA ALA A 2 1.56 -35.61 -15.15
C ALA A 2 2.17 -34.28 -14.69
N ASN A 3 1.63 -33.19 -15.20
CA ASN A 3 1.90 -31.85 -14.70
C ASN A 3 1.42 -31.85 -13.24
N PRO A 4 2.24 -31.57 -12.23
CA PRO A 4 1.71 -31.41 -10.90
C PRO A 4 0.79 -30.20 -10.98
N ARG A 5 -0.51 -30.45 -10.91
CA ARG A 5 -1.49 -29.40 -10.66
C ARG A 5 -1.03 -28.77 -9.36
N ASN A 6 -0.58 -27.54 -9.51
CA ASN A 6 -0.25 -26.71 -8.36
C ASN A 6 -1.61 -26.39 -7.73
N ASP A 7 -2.14 -27.32 -6.93
CA ASP A 7 -3.27 -27.09 -6.05
C ASP A 7 -2.79 -26.20 -4.90
N SER A 8 -2.22 -25.06 -5.28
CA SER A 8 -1.89 -24.02 -4.31
C SER A 8 -3.19 -23.48 -3.77
N VAL A 9 -3.38 -23.63 -2.47
CA VAL A 9 -4.44 -22.97 -1.72
C VAL A 9 -4.52 -21.51 -2.19
N PRO A 10 -5.70 -20.99 -2.58
CA PRO A 10 -5.81 -19.61 -3.04
C PRO A 10 -5.29 -18.65 -1.98
N LYS A 11 -4.47 -17.71 -2.40
CA LYS A 11 -3.94 -16.66 -1.51
C LYS A 11 -5.07 -15.88 -0.88
N ARG A 12 -4.96 -15.59 0.41
CA ARG A 12 -5.89 -14.74 1.14
C ARG A 12 -5.41 -13.30 1.10
N LEU A 13 -6.27 -12.41 0.67
CA LEU A 13 -5.98 -10.99 0.52
C LEU A 13 -6.93 -10.16 1.39
N LEU A 14 -6.39 -9.24 2.15
CA LEU A 14 -7.16 -8.23 2.87
C LEU A 14 -7.01 -6.88 2.18
N LEU A 15 -8.11 -6.35 1.65
CA LEU A 15 -8.18 -4.98 1.12
C LEU A 15 -8.76 -4.05 2.17
N VAL A 16 -8.10 -2.93 2.40
CA VAL A 16 -8.59 -1.88 3.29
C VAL A 16 -8.77 -0.59 2.49
N GLU A 17 -10.02 -0.26 2.21
CA GLU A 17 -10.42 0.88 1.39
C GLU A 17 -11.66 1.56 1.98
N PRO A 18 -11.55 2.83 2.43
CA PRO A 18 -12.68 3.56 2.97
C PRO A 18 -13.72 3.97 1.93
N ASP A 19 -13.31 4.17 0.68
CA ASP A 19 -14.20 4.57 -0.41
C ASP A 19 -14.83 3.34 -1.07
N ALA A 20 -16.15 3.22 -0.92
CA ALA A 20 -16.91 2.11 -1.51
C ALA A 20 -16.82 2.06 -3.03
N ALA A 21 -16.73 3.19 -3.72
CA ALA A 21 -16.59 3.24 -5.17
C ALA A 21 -15.23 2.68 -5.61
N VAL A 22 -14.16 3.00 -4.90
CA VAL A 22 -12.82 2.46 -5.18
C VAL A 22 -12.79 0.95 -4.90
N SER A 23 -13.35 0.49 -3.79
CA SER A 23 -13.37 -0.94 -3.49
C SER A 23 -14.19 -1.74 -4.50
N GLN A 24 -15.32 -1.20 -4.98
CA GLN A 24 -16.11 -1.81 -6.05
C GLN A 24 -15.35 -1.86 -7.39
N TRP A 25 -14.63 -0.82 -7.70
CA TRP A 25 -13.79 -0.77 -8.91
C TRP A 25 -12.65 -1.79 -8.86
N LEU A 26 -12.04 -2.00 -7.72
CA LEU A 26 -10.95 -2.96 -7.53
C LEU A 26 -11.43 -4.41 -7.44
N ARG A 27 -12.66 -4.65 -6.99
CA ARG A 27 -13.19 -5.98 -6.66
C ARG A 27 -13.03 -7.02 -7.77
N PRO A 28 -13.34 -6.72 -9.07
CA PRO A 28 -13.18 -7.72 -10.13
C PRO A 28 -11.74 -8.22 -10.27
N THR A 29 -10.76 -7.38 -10.02
CA THR A 29 -9.35 -7.78 -10.05
C THR A 29 -9.01 -8.70 -8.89
N PHE A 30 -9.44 -8.36 -7.68
CA PHE A 30 -9.20 -9.18 -6.49
C PHE A 30 -9.83 -10.56 -6.58
N ASP A 31 -11.10 -10.63 -6.99
CA ASP A 31 -11.85 -11.88 -7.07
C ASP A 31 -11.23 -12.87 -8.05
N ARG A 32 -10.50 -12.38 -9.06
CA ARG A 32 -9.81 -13.23 -10.03
C ARG A 32 -8.48 -13.81 -9.52
N ILE A 33 -7.82 -13.14 -8.60
CA ILE A 33 -6.43 -13.46 -8.24
C ILE A 33 -6.27 -14.02 -6.83
N ALA A 34 -7.25 -13.81 -5.95
CA ALA A 34 -7.14 -14.21 -4.56
C ALA A 34 -8.53 -14.36 -3.91
N LYS A 35 -8.56 -14.97 -2.73
CA LYS A 35 -9.72 -14.91 -1.85
C LYS A 35 -9.65 -13.60 -1.06
N ALA A 36 -10.46 -12.62 -1.46
CA ALA A 36 -10.42 -11.28 -0.91
C ALA A 36 -11.44 -11.06 0.22
N THR A 37 -10.99 -10.42 1.28
CA THR A 37 -11.82 -9.80 2.32
C THR A 37 -11.64 -8.29 2.22
N ILE A 38 -12.73 -7.52 2.29
CA ILE A 38 -12.71 -6.07 2.18
C ILE A 38 -13.15 -5.45 3.50
N CYS A 39 -12.33 -4.53 4.03
CA CYS A 39 -12.65 -3.71 5.19
C CYS A 39 -12.68 -2.24 4.79
N GLY A 40 -13.64 -1.48 5.34
CA GLY A 40 -13.81 -0.07 5.05
C GLY A 40 -13.07 0.87 6.01
N ASP A 41 -12.49 0.36 7.08
CA ASP A 41 -11.86 1.18 8.12
C ASP A 41 -10.70 0.46 8.80
N PHE A 42 -9.91 1.24 9.54
CA PHE A 42 -8.74 0.76 10.26
C PHE A 42 -9.08 -0.29 11.33
N LEU A 43 -10.11 -0.05 12.13
CA LEU A 43 -10.43 -0.92 13.27
C LEU A 43 -10.90 -2.30 12.81
N SER A 44 -11.74 -2.35 11.79
CA SER A 44 -12.17 -3.61 11.17
C SER A 44 -10.99 -4.37 10.57
N ALA A 45 -10.11 -3.67 9.87
CA ALA A 45 -8.90 -4.26 9.28
C ALA A 45 -7.94 -4.80 10.34
N ARG A 46 -7.74 -4.05 11.41
CA ARG A 46 -6.92 -4.49 12.55
C ARG A 46 -7.49 -5.77 13.18
N SER A 47 -8.78 -5.82 13.39
CA SER A 47 -9.47 -7.01 13.91
C SER A 47 -9.28 -8.22 13.00
N GLN A 48 -9.39 -8.05 11.68
CA GLN A 48 -9.13 -9.10 10.70
C GLN A 48 -7.68 -9.58 10.72
N LEU A 49 -6.71 -8.67 10.78
CA LEU A 49 -5.28 -9.02 10.87
C LEU A 49 -4.97 -9.86 12.12
N LEU A 50 -5.59 -9.55 13.24
CA LEU A 50 -5.37 -10.26 14.50
C LEU A 50 -6.06 -11.63 14.54
N SER A 51 -7.19 -11.80 13.86
CA SER A 51 -7.97 -13.04 13.87
C SER A 51 -7.57 -14.02 12.76
N ALA A 52 -7.20 -13.53 11.59
CA ALA A 52 -6.89 -14.36 10.43
C ALA A 52 -5.83 -13.67 9.56
N VAL A 53 -4.56 -14.01 9.77
CA VAL A 53 -3.43 -13.42 9.04
C VAL A 53 -3.58 -13.65 7.53
N PRO A 54 -3.70 -12.60 6.70
CA PRO A 54 -3.75 -12.75 5.25
C PRO A 54 -2.35 -13.03 4.68
N ASP A 55 -2.30 -13.58 3.48
CA ASP A 55 -1.06 -13.69 2.73
C ASP A 55 -0.62 -12.33 2.20
N ILE A 56 -1.60 -11.48 1.85
CA ILE A 56 -1.37 -10.17 1.27
C ILE A 56 -2.30 -9.15 1.93
N LEU A 57 -1.70 -8.07 2.40
CA LEU A 57 -2.41 -6.86 2.84
C LEU A 57 -2.30 -5.80 1.75
N VAL A 58 -3.44 -5.28 1.29
CA VAL A 58 -3.52 -4.14 0.38
C VAL A 58 -4.29 -3.04 1.07
N THR A 59 -3.64 -1.95 1.41
CA THR A 59 -4.26 -0.89 2.19
C THR A 59 -4.08 0.49 1.57
N ASN A 60 -5.16 1.27 1.58
CA ASN A 60 -5.04 2.69 1.33
C ASN A 60 -4.15 3.33 2.40
N LEU A 61 -3.31 4.26 1.99
CA LEU A 61 -2.46 5.01 2.90
C LEU A 61 -3.28 5.85 3.89
N ARG A 62 -4.42 6.37 3.46
CA ARG A 62 -5.30 7.23 4.26
C ARG A 62 -6.54 6.48 4.71
N LEU A 63 -6.67 6.30 6.01
CA LEU A 63 -7.78 5.57 6.65
C LEU A 63 -8.46 6.45 7.69
N GLY A 64 -8.97 7.61 7.28
CA GLY A 64 -9.57 8.59 8.17
C GLY A 64 -8.53 9.20 9.13
N GLU A 65 -8.72 9.00 10.42
CA GLU A 65 -7.77 9.45 11.46
C GLU A 65 -6.49 8.61 11.53
N TYR A 66 -6.49 7.45 10.90
CA TYR A 66 -5.35 6.53 10.85
C TYR A 66 -4.70 6.54 9.48
N ASN A 67 -3.53 5.96 9.40
CA ASN A 67 -2.89 5.66 8.13
C ASN A 67 -2.59 4.16 7.98
N GLY A 68 -2.46 3.73 6.73
CA GLY A 68 -2.21 2.33 6.40
C GLY A 68 -0.87 1.79 6.91
N LEU A 69 0.08 2.65 7.26
CA LEU A 69 1.38 2.24 7.83
C LEU A 69 1.22 1.47 9.13
N HIS A 70 0.26 1.84 9.96
CA HIS A 70 -0.02 1.11 11.20
C HIS A 70 -0.45 -0.33 10.93
N LEU A 71 -1.21 -0.56 9.87
CA LEU A 71 -1.59 -1.93 9.46
C LEU A 71 -0.40 -2.72 8.92
N VAL A 72 0.47 -2.07 8.16
CA VAL A 72 1.72 -2.70 7.68
C VAL A 72 2.61 -3.08 8.85
N LEU A 73 2.76 -2.20 9.82
CA LEU A 73 3.54 -2.49 11.03
C LEU A 73 2.97 -3.70 11.79
N LEU A 74 1.64 -3.78 11.95
CA LEU A 74 0.99 -4.92 12.57
C LEU A 74 1.18 -6.22 11.76
N ALA A 75 1.08 -6.14 10.44
CA ALA A 75 1.26 -7.28 9.56
C ALA A 75 2.71 -7.81 9.55
N THR A 76 3.69 -6.94 9.69
CA THR A 76 5.12 -7.31 9.70
C THR A 76 5.61 -7.77 11.06
N SER A 77 5.05 -7.26 12.16
CA SER A 77 5.53 -7.59 13.51
C SER A 77 5.20 -9.01 13.95
N ASP A 78 4.22 -9.66 13.34
CA ASP A 78 3.66 -10.88 13.89
C ASP A 78 4.06 -12.18 13.15
N ARG A 79 5.02 -12.24 12.30
CA ARG A 79 5.61 -13.48 11.71
C ARG A 79 6.26 -13.31 10.33
N GLY A 80 6.34 -12.10 9.81
CA GLY A 80 7.11 -11.79 8.61
C GLY A 80 6.62 -12.39 7.28
N VAL A 81 5.39 -12.91 7.23
CA VAL A 81 4.88 -13.66 6.08
C VAL A 81 3.90 -12.86 5.22
N THR A 82 3.26 -11.85 5.78
CA THR A 82 2.30 -11.03 5.04
C THR A 82 3.01 -10.03 4.12
N ARG A 83 2.74 -10.12 2.84
CA ARG A 83 3.14 -9.07 1.89
C ARG A 83 2.23 -7.87 2.07
N SER A 84 2.80 -6.69 2.14
CA SER A 84 2.04 -5.46 2.31
C SER A 84 2.22 -4.55 1.11
N VAL A 85 1.10 -4.14 0.52
CA VAL A 85 1.03 -3.16 -0.56
C VAL A 85 0.22 -1.96 -0.06
N ILE A 86 0.85 -0.80 -0.07
CA ILE A 86 0.19 0.46 0.28
C ILE A 86 -0.05 1.23 -0.98
N TYR A 87 -1.23 1.81 -1.10
CA TYR A 87 -1.55 2.64 -2.26
C TYR A 87 -2.16 3.97 -1.86
N SER A 88 -2.04 4.94 -2.75
CA SER A 88 -2.66 6.26 -2.62
C SER A 88 -2.81 6.92 -3.98
N ASP A 89 -3.85 7.71 -4.13
CA ASP A 89 -4.02 8.65 -5.24
C ASP A 89 -3.20 9.94 -5.04
N ARG A 90 -2.79 10.20 -3.79
CA ARG A 90 -1.97 11.34 -3.39
C ARG A 90 -0.65 10.85 -2.79
N PRO A 91 0.38 10.63 -3.60
CA PRO A 91 1.65 10.14 -3.11
C PRO A 91 2.32 11.16 -2.18
N ASP A 92 2.69 10.70 -0.99
CA ASP A 92 3.50 11.44 -0.03
C ASP A 92 4.88 10.75 0.03
N PRO A 93 5.95 11.40 -0.44
CA PRO A 93 7.28 10.76 -0.51
C PRO A 93 7.81 10.30 0.85
N TYR A 94 7.48 11.01 1.93
CA TYR A 94 7.87 10.62 3.28
C TYR A 94 7.18 9.32 3.71
N LEU A 95 5.86 9.27 3.56
CA LEU A 95 5.07 8.10 3.94
C LEU A 95 5.36 6.88 3.06
N ILE A 96 5.66 7.10 1.77
CA ILE A 96 6.13 6.03 0.87
C ILE A 96 7.43 5.42 1.38
N ARG A 97 8.39 6.25 1.76
CA ARG A 97 9.66 5.78 2.30
C ARG A 97 9.47 5.03 3.60
N GLU A 98 8.61 5.52 4.50
CA GLU A 98 8.28 4.81 5.72
C GLU A 98 7.65 3.44 5.44
N ALA A 99 6.73 3.35 4.48
CA ALA A 99 6.16 2.09 4.03
C ALA A 99 7.23 1.11 3.55
N GLN A 100 8.15 1.57 2.73
CA GLN A 100 9.27 0.77 2.20
C GLN A 100 10.22 0.33 3.33
N ASN A 101 10.48 1.18 4.29
CA ASN A 101 11.30 0.85 5.46
C ASN A 101 10.66 -0.23 6.33
N LEU A 102 9.34 -0.28 6.39
CA LEU A 102 8.58 -1.34 7.07
C LEU A 102 8.47 -2.64 6.25
N GLY A 103 9.06 -2.69 5.06
CA GLY A 103 8.98 -3.86 4.17
C GLY A 103 7.76 -3.87 3.25
N GLY A 104 6.99 -2.79 3.18
CA GLY A 104 5.85 -2.64 2.27
C GLY A 104 6.25 -2.19 0.87
N PHE A 105 5.33 -2.38 -0.07
CA PHE A 105 5.45 -1.92 -1.45
C PHE A 105 4.42 -0.81 -1.69
N PHE A 106 4.81 0.22 -2.41
CA PHE A 106 3.91 1.32 -2.73
C PHE A 106 3.43 1.24 -4.19
N GLU A 107 2.13 1.48 -4.39
CA GLU A 107 1.53 1.65 -5.71
C GLU A 107 0.61 2.87 -5.75
N ARG A 108 0.45 3.46 -6.92
CA ARG A 108 -0.62 4.44 -7.13
C ARG A 108 -1.94 3.71 -7.31
N THR A 109 -3.02 4.32 -6.86
CA THR A 109 -4.37 3.69 -6.92
C THR A 109 -4.72 3.22 -8.32
N GLU A 110 -4.46 4.03 -9.34
CA GLU A 110 -4.77 3.70 -10.74
C GLU A 110 -3.96 2.52 -11.28
N ARG A 111 -2.83 2.19 -10.67
CA ARG A 111 -1.98 1.08 -11.09
C ARG A 111 -2.32 -0.24 -10.42
N LEU A 112 -3.09 -0.23 -9.34
CA LEU A 112 -3.38 -1.44 -8.59
C LEU A 112 -3.94 -2.58 -9.43
N PRO A 113 -4.93 -2.39 -10.32
CA PRO A 113 -5.46 -3.49 -11.12
C PRO A 113 -4.41 -4.19 -11.98
N TYR A 114 -3.39 -3.47 -12.39
CA TYR A 114 -2.29 -3.99 -13.22
C TYR A 114 -1.14 -4.59 -12.40
N ALA A 115 -0.86 -4.02 -11.23
CA ALA A 115 0.25 -4.43 -10.39
C ALA A 115 -0.06 -5.62 -9.49
N LEU A 116 -1.30 -5.74 -9.01
CA LEU A 116 -1.71 -6.74 -8.02
C LEU A 116 -1.44 -8.19 -8.43
N PRO A 117 -1.69 -8.64 -9.68
CA PRO A 117 -1.34 -9.98 -10.09
C PRO A 117 0.14 -10.32 -9.84
N GLY A 118 1.02 -9.35 -10.06
CA GLY A 118 2.45 -9.49 -9.79
C GLY A 118 2.75 -9.72 -8.30
N TYR A 119 2.10 -8.99 -7.42
CA TYR A 119 2.26 -9.15 -5.97
C TYR A 119 1.72 -10.49 -5.46
N VAL A 120 0.70 -11.03 -6.08
CA VAL A 120 0.09 -12.30 -5.68
C VAL A 120 0.89 -13.49 -6.18
N HIS A 121 1.32 -13.46 -7.44
CA HIS A 121 1.82 -14.66 -8.14
C HIS A 121 3.35 -14.74 -8.26
N PHE A 122 4.06 -13.63 -8.13
CA PHE A 122 5.50 -13.60 -8.37
C PHE A 122 6.32 -13.46 -7.09
N ALA A 123 7.56 -13.95 -7.15
CA ALA A 123 8.55 -13.65 -6.13
C ALA A 123 8.88 -12.16 -6.15
N LEU A 124 8.90 -11.54 -4.97
CA LEU A 124 9.23 -10.13 -4.81
C LEU A 124 10.61 -9.97 -4.19
N PRO A 125 11.31 -8.86 -4.46
CA PRO A 125 12.50 -8.51 -3.71
C PRO A 125 12.14 -8.33 -2.23
N GLU A 126 13.11 -8.52 -1.36
CA GLU A 126 12.93 -8.37 0.08
C GLU A 126 12.47 -6.97 0.48
N LYS A 127 12.86 -5.97 -0.29
CA LYS A 127 12.52 -4.57 -0.05
C LYS A 127 12.16 -3.85 -1.35
N ASP A 128 11.13 -3.02 -1.31
CA ASP A 128 10.83 -2.08 -2.38
C ASP A 128 11.91 -0.99 -2.42
N ARG A 129 12.70 -0.99 -3.48
CA ARG A 129 13.77 -0.01 -3.71
C ARG A 129 13.42 0.99 -4.79
N ARG A 130 12.19 0.97 -5.28
CA ARG A 130 11.76 1.94 -6.28
C ARG A 130 11.80 3.35 -5.67
N GLU A 131 12.46 4.27 -6.37
CA GLU A 131 12.39 5.67 -5.99
C GLU A 131 10.95 6.15 -6.20
N GLY A 132 10.35 6.70 -5.14
CA GLY A 132 9.11 7.43 -5.24
C GLY A 132 9.29 8.68 -6.11
N PRO A 133 8.20 9.42 -6.41
CA PRO A 133 8.32 10.68 -7.12
C PRO A 133 9.39 11.52 -6.41
N ARG A 134 10.44 11.88 -7.15
CA ARG A 134 11.57 12.62 -6.60
C ARG A 134 11.03 13.90 -5.98
N TYR A 135 11.15 14.00 -4.68
CA TYR A 135 10.96 15.26 -3.99
C TYR A 135 12.12 16.16 -4.44
N ASP A 136 11.82 17.09 -5.33
CA ASP A 136 12.81 18.07 -5.76
C ASP A 136 13.08 19.04 -4.59
N ARG A 137 14.09 18.69 -3.80
CA ARG A 137 14.58 19.57 -2.72
C ARG A 137 14.93 20.96 -3.23
N ARG A 138 15.23 21.09 -4.52
CA ARG A 138 15.56 22.38 -5.15
C ARG A 138 14.31 23.23 -5.37
N ALA A 139 13.16 22.63 -5.67
CA ALA A 139 11.90 23.36 -5.82
C ALA A 139 11.39 23.89 -4.46
N ALA A 140 11.52 23.12 -3.38
CA ALA A 140 11.18 23.56 -2.03
C ALA A 140 12.08 24.72 -1.54
N PHE A 141 13.36 24.72 -1.94
CA PHE A 141 14.30 25.80 -1.54
C PHE A 141 14.09 27.10 -2.34
N ARG A 142 13.60 27.02 -3.57
CA ARG A 142 13.34 28.22 -4.40
C ARG A 142 12.11 29.02 -3.92
N GLY A 143 11.14 28.37 -3.28
CA GLY A 143 9.95 29.05 -2.72
C GLY A 143 10.24 29.87 -1.46
N GLY A 144 11.27 29.52 -0.69
CA GLY A 144 11.60 30.21 0.57
C GLY A 144 12.37 31.53 0.39
N ARG A 145 13.02 31.74 -0.75
CA ARG A 145 13.82 32.97 -0.97
C ARG A 145 13.02 34.16 -1.46
N ARG A 146 11.83 33.97 -2.03
CA ARG A 146 11.02 35.09 -2.54
C ARG A 146 10.27 35.86 -1.48
N ASN A 147 10.04 35.29 -0.30
CA ASN A 147 9.31 35.95 0.79
C ASN A 147 10.21 36.79 1.71
N VAL A 148 11.53 36.70 1.60
CA VAL A 148 12.44 37.48 2.45
C VAL A 148 12.80 38.81 1.82
N ASP A 149 12.75 38.93 0.50
CA ASP A 149 13.13 40.16 -0.21
C ASP A 149 12.03 41.23 -0.26
N VAL A 150 10.80 40.95 0.15
CA VAL A 150 9.67 41.89 0.14
C VAL A 150 9.53 42.64 1.47
N ALA A 151 10.24 42.23 2.52
CA ALA A 151 10.11 42.84 3.86
C ALA A 151 11.11 43.97 4.15
N ILE A 152 11.96 44.39 3.19
CA ILE A 152 13.05 45.39 3.42
C ILE A 152 12.88 46.62 2.55
N SER A 153 11.70 46.89 2.01
CA SER A 153 11.42 48.15 1.30
C SER A 153 10.23 48.85 1.96
N GLY A 154 10.53 49.48 3.09
CA GLY A 154 9.64 50.39 3.77
C GLY A 154 10.41 51.37 4.58
#